data_8930c0f3e27acf37d89f1c5737b011c7
#
_entry.id   8930c0f3e27acf37d89f1c5737b011c7
#
_cell.length_a   1.000
_cell.length_b   1.000
_cell.length_c   1.000
_cell.angle_alpha   90.00
_cell.angle_beta   90.00
_cell.angle_gamma   90.00
#
_symmetry.space_group_name_H-M   'P 1'
#
loop_
_entity.id
_entity.type
_entity.pdbx_description
1 polymer ?
#
loop_
_entity_poly.entity_id
_entity_poly.type
_entity_poly.pdbx_seq_one_letter_code
_entity_poly.pdbx_strand_id
1 'polypeptide(L)'
;MAETKIIVLDDGPTGLQTVHSCLLLTRWDQDTLRAALLDDSPLFFVLTNTRGMNAARAATVTREVCRNLNLTLTNLAAQGLHFNPIFVSRLDSTLRSHYPVEIDVINEDLGGATGFDAHFLIPAFFEGGRVLAVASST
;
A
#
# COMPACT_ATOMS: atom_id res chain seq x y z
N MET A 1 -23.92 0.33 -3.75
CA MET A 1 -22.75 1.08 -4.24
C MET A 1 -21.50 0.61 -3.54
N ALA A 2 -20.37 0.54 -4.25
CA ALA A 2 -19.11 0.16 -3.65
C ALA A 2 -18.56 1.30 -2.77
N GLU A 3 -18.12 0.97 -1.57
CA GLU A 3 -17.50 1.90 -0.66
C GLU A 3 -16.03 2.09 -1.03
N THR A 4 -15.56 3.32 -1.08
CA THR A 4 -14.16 3.62 -1.33
C THR A 4 -13.34 3.40 -0.06
N LYS A 5 -12.28 2.59 -0.18
CA LYS A 5 -11.34 2.30 0.91
C LYS A 5 -9.92 2.60 0.45
N ILE A 6 -9.22 3.42 1.19
CA ILE A 6 -7.81 3.73 0.92
C ILE A 6 -6.95 2.77 1.76
N ILE A 7 -6.13 1.99 1.09
CA ILE A 7 -5.28 0.98 1.71
C ILE A 7 -3.83 1.40 1.50
N VAL A 8 -3.14 1.75 2.57
CA VAL A 8 -1.77 2.25 2.52
C VAL A 8 -0.81 1.15 2.97
N LEU A 9 0.08 0.73 2.07
CA LEU A 9 1.18 -0.14 2.42
C LEU A 9 2.37 0.76 2.79
N ASP A 10 2.80 0.69 4.04
CA ASP A 10 3.87 1.53 4.58
C ASP A 10 5.10 0.66 4.85
N ASP A 11 6.23 1.04 4.27
CA ASP A 11 7.46 0.27 4.37
C ASP A 11 8.25 0.50 5.67
N GLY A 12 7.86 1.49 6.47
CA GLY A 12 8.50 1.79 7.75
C GLY A 12 7.63 2.64 8.67
N PRO A 13 7.89 2.62 9.99
CA PRO A 13 6.99 3.23 10.98
C PRO A 13 7.05 4.76 11.04
N THR A 14 8.06 5.40 10.47
CA THR A 14 8.30 6.85 10.63
C THR A 14 7.16 7.72 10.09
N GLY A 15 6.51 7.28 9.03
CA GLY A 15 5.43 8.04 8.41
C GLY A 15 4.13 8.08 9.19
N LEU A 16 3.98 7.21 10.18
CA LEU A 16 2.76 7.08 10.96
C LEU A 16 2.60 8.17 12.01
N GLN A 17 3.66 8.90 12.31
CA GLN A 17 3.65 9.96 13.33
C GLN A 17 2.78 11.15 12.95
N THR A 18 2.45 11.29 11.68
CA THR A 18 1.65 12.41 11.17
C THR A 18 0.17 12.08 10.99
N VAL A 19 -0.24 10.85 11.29
CA VAL A 19 -1.61 10.39 11.05
C VAL A 19 -2.32 10.13 12.37
N HIS A 20 -3.57 10.62 12.46
CA HIS A 20 -4.39 10.49 13.66
C HIS A 20 -5.62 9.64 13.42
N SER A 21 -6.00 8.86 14.41
CA SER A 21 -7.29 8.15 14.47
C SER A 21 -7.53 7.20 13.28
N CYS A 22 -6.49 6.54 12.80
CA CYS A 22 -6.64 5.51 11.76
C CYS A 22 -6.08 4.16 12.23
N LEU A 23 -6.59 3.11 11.62
CA LEU A 23 -6.13 1.75 11.91
C LEU A 23 -4.73 1.54 11.35
N LEU A 24 -3.89 0.93 12.17
CA LEU A 24 -2.58 0.47 11.76
C LEU A 24 -2.51 -1.05 11.96
N LEU A 25 -2.30 -1.77 10.87
CA LEU A 25 -2.16 -3.21 10.91
C LEU A 25 -0.69 -3.59 10.88
N THR A 26 -0.27 -4.37 11.86
CA THR A 26 1.07 -5.00 11.90
C THR A 26 1.01 -6.45 11.46
N ARG A 27 -0.18 -6.94 11.17
CA ARG A 27 -0.45 -8.28 10.64
C ARG A 27 -1.37 -8.14 9.43
N TRP A 28 -1.27 -9.09 8.51
CA TRP A 28 -2.03 -9.07 7.27
C TRP A 28 -2.67 -10.42 6.93
N ASP A 29 -3.04 -11.18 7.96
CA ASP A 29 -3.90 -12.34 7.79
C ASP A 29 -5.30 -11.90 7.33
N GLN A 30 -6.04 -12.81 6.71
CA GLN A 30 -7.34 -12.46 6.12
C GLN A 30 -8.34 -11.94 7.16
N ASP A 31 -8.34 -12.49 8.38
CA ASP A 31 -9.24 -12.04 9.45
C ASP A 31 -8.94 -10.59 9.86
N THR A 32 -7.68 -10.23 10.00
CA THR A 32 -7.25 -8.87 10.35
C THR A 32 -7.60 -7.88 9.23
N LEU A 33 -7.34 -8.25 7.97
CA LEU A 33 -7.68 -7.43 6.82
C LEU A 33 -9.18 -7.26 6.66
N ARG A 34 -9.95 -8.32 6.91
CA ARG A 34 -11.42 -8.27 6.88
C ARG A 34 -11.94 -7.29 7.92
N ALA A 35 -11.44 -7.35 9.15
CA ALA A 35 -11.83 -6.43 10.21
C ALA A 35 -11.55 -4.97 9.83
N ALA A 36 -10.39 -4.69 9.24
CA ALA A 36 -10.03 -3.36 8.79
C ALA A 36 -10.92 -2.86 7.64
N LEU A 37 -11.24 -3.72 6.69
CA LEU A 37 -12.13 -3.37 5.57
C LEU A 37 -13.56 -3.08 6.03
N LEU A 38 -14.02 -3.78 7.05
CA LEU A 38 -15.38 -3.60 7.61
C LEU A 38 -15.48 -2.45 8.62
N ASP A 39 -14.35 -1.90 9.06
CA ASP A 39 -14.33 -0.74 9.95
C ASP A 39 -14.86 0.50 9.23
N ASP A 40 -15.42 1.44 9.99
CA ASP A 40 -15.99 2.67 9.44
C ASP A 40 -14.93 3.65 8.90
N SER A 41 -13.66 3.47 9.26
CA SER A 41 -12.57 4.32 8.78
C SER A 41 -12.41 4.24 7.26
N PRO A 42 -12.28 5.38 6.57
CA PRO A 42 -12.13 5.38 5.11
C PRO A 42 -10.76 4.90 4.64
N LEU A 43 -9.79 4.80 5.55
CA LEU A 43 -8.44 4.37 5.23
C LEU A 43 -7.83 3.58 6.38
N PHE A 44 -6.89 2.69 6.05
CA PHE A 44 -6.06 2.03 7.03
C PHE A 44 -4.65 1.79 6.48
N PHE A 45 -3.71 1.62 7.40
CA PHE A 45 -2.32 1.36 7.09
C PHE A 45 -1.97 -0.10 7.34
N VAL A 46 -1.18 -0.69 6.45
CA VAL A 46 -0.54 -1.98 6.66
C VAL A 46 0.97 -1.72 6.73
N LEU A 47 1.53 -1.92 7.91
CA LEU A 47 2.96 -1.74 8.13
C LEU A 47 3.70 -3.02 7.70
N THR A 48 4.30 -2.99 6.54
CA THR A 48 5.05 -4.12 5.99
C THR A 48 6.47 -4.20 6.52
N ASN A 49 7.02 -3.06 6.93
CA ASN A 49 8.39 -2.92 7.45
C ASN A 49 9.47 -3.41 6.48
N THR A 50 9.22 -3.27 5.19
CA THR A 50 10.09 -3.79 4.12
C THR A 50 11.33 -2.95 3.86
N ARG A 51 11.39 -1.72 4.39
CA ARG A 51 12.52 -0.80 4.17
C ARG A 51 13.85 -1.40 4.59
N GLY A 52 13.88 -2.15 5.69
CA GLY A 52 15.09 -2.81 6.20
C GLY A 52 15.38 -4.16 5.57
N MET A 53 14.60 -4.63 4.64
CA MET A 53 14.76 -5.93 3.99
C MET A 53 15.53 -5.80 2.68
N ASN A 54 16.11 -6.92 2.19
CA ASN A 54 16.60 -6.93 0.81
C ASN A 54 15.44 -6.96 -0.19
N ALA A 55 15.72 -6.68 -1.46
CA ALA A 55 14.68 -6.56 -2.50
C ALA A 55 13.85 -7.85 -2.67
N ALA A 56 14.48 -9.02 -2.60
CA ALA A 56 13.78 -10.30 -2.73
C ALA A 56 12.80 -10.52 -1.57
N ARG A 57 13.23 -10.23 -0.35
CA ARG A 57 12.38 -10.36 0.86
C ARG A 57 11.24 -9.35 0.83
N ALA A 58 11.54 -8.11 0.46
CA ALA A 58 10.52 -7.06 0.34
C ALA A 58 9.45 -7.44 -0.68
N ALA A 59 9.85 -7.97 -1.83
CA ALA A 59 8.91 -8.46 -2.84
C ALA A 59 8.03 -9.60 -2.31
N THR A 60 8.61 -10.54 -1.57
CA THR A 60 7.87 -11.67 -0.98
C THR A 60 6.82 -11.18 0.03
N VAL A 61 7.19 -10.29 0.94
CA VAL A 61 6.29 -9.73 1.95
C VAL A 61 5.17 -8.93 1.29
N THR A 62 5.51 -8.06 0.34
CA THR A 62 4.51 -7.26 -0.38
C THR A 62 3.53 -8.15 -1.14
N ARG A 63 4.02 -9.21 -1.78
CA ARG A 63 3.18 -10.17 -2.49
C ARG A 63 2.23 -10.91 -1.54
N GLU A 64 2.70 -11.30 -0.37
CA GLU A 64 1.88 -11.94 0.66
C GLU A 64 0.73 -11.01 1.10
N VAL A 65 1.04 -9.74 1.40
CA VAL A 65 0.03 -8.75 1.76
C VAL A 65 -0.99 -8.58 0.64
N CYS A 66 -0.53 -8.42 -0.60
CA CYS A 66 -1.41 -8.19 -1.75
C CYS A 66 -2.31 -9.40 -2.03
N ARG A 67 -1.78 -10.61 -1.92
CA ARG A 67 -2.58 -11.82 -2.10
C ARG A 67 -3.67 -11.95 -1.05
N ASN A 68 -3.33 -11.70 0.20
CA ASN A 68 -4.29 -11.75 1.30
C ASN A 68 -5.36 -10.66 1.15
N LEU A 69 -5.00 -9.46 0.72
CA LEU A 69 -5.95 -8.39 0.41
C LEU A 69 -6.89 -8.80 -0.72
N ASN A 70 -6.36 -9.34 -1.80
CA ASN A 70 -7.17 -9.77 -2.94
C ASN A 70 -8.16 -10.88 -2.55
N LEU A 71 -7.70 -11.87 -1.79
CA LEU A 71 -8.56 -12.94 -1.29
C LEU A 71 -9.65 -12.41 -0.38
N THR A 72 -9.31 -11.50 0.52
CA THR A 72 -10.27 -10.91 1.46
C THR A 72 -11.31 -10.08 0.72
N LEU A 73 -10.90 -9.25 -0.22
CA LEU A 73 -11.81 -8.45 -1.05
C LEU A 73 -12.73 -9.33 -1.88
N THR A 74 -12.21 -10.41 -2.45
CA THR A 74 -12.99 -11.38 -3.23
C THR A 74 -14.02 -12.08 -2.36
N ASN A 75 -13.64 -12.52 -1.16
CA ASN A 75 -14.55 -13.19 -0.23
C ASN A 75 -15.66 -12.25 0.23
N LEU A 76 -15.36 -10.99 0.52
CA LEU A 76 -16.36 -9.99 0.89
C LEU A 76 -17.30 -9.68 -0.26
N ALA A 77 -16.80 -9.59 -1.48
CA ALA A 77 -17.62 -9.39 -2.67
C ALA A 77 -18.60 -10.54 -2.89
N ALA A 78 -18.17 -11.77 -2.62
CA ALA A 78 -19.05 -12.95 -2.68
C ALA A 78 -20.18 -12.89 -1.64
N GLN A 79 -20.01 -12.15 -0.56
CA GLN A 79 -21.02 -11.90 0.47
C GLN A 79 -21.88 -10.66 0.18
N GLY A 80 -21.70 -10.02 -0.98
CA GLY A 80 -22.41 -8.81 -1.36
C GLY A 80 -21.79 -7.52 -0.86
N LEU A 81 -20.60 -7.58 -0.24
CA LEU A 81 -19.89 -6.42 0.28
C LEU A 81 -18.80 -6.01 -0.71
N HIS A 82 -19.07 -4.99 -1.49
CA HIS A 82 -18.18 -4.50 -2.54
C HIS A 82 -17.47 -3.24 -2.08
N PHE A 83 -16.15 -3.22 -2.32
CA PHE A 83 -15.30 -2.07 -2.05
C PHE A 83 -14.64 -1.58 -3.34
N ASN A 84 -14.39 -0.28 -3.41
CA ASN A 84 -13.59 0.34 -4.45
C ASN A 84 -12.24 0.72 -3.82
N PRO A 85 -11.23 -0.18 -3.85
CA PRO A 85 -9.99 0.06 -3.15
C PRO A 85 -9.09 1.01 -3.93
N ILE A 86 -8.44 1.93 -3.20
CA ILE A 86 -7.36 2.77 -3.71
C ILE A 86 -6.10 2.36 -2.94
N PHE A 87 -5.07 1.92 -3.65
CA PHE A 87 -3.83 1.46 -3.05
C PHE A 87 -2.80 2.57 -3.06
N VAL A 88 -2.19 2.81 -1.90
CA VAL A 88 -1.09 3.75 -1.75
C VAL A 88 0.12 2.97 -1.25
N SER A 89 1.23 3.05 -1.98
CA SER A 89 2.50 2.53 -1.52
C SER A 89 3.31 3.69 -0.96
N ARG A 90 3.49 3.70 0.34
CA ARG A 90 4.24 4.75 1.03
C ARG A 90 5.68 4.32 1.21
N LEU A 91 6.54 4.82 0.34
CA LEU A 91 7.95 4.49 0.29
C LEU A 91 8.79 5.67 0.80
N ASP A 92 10.05 5.39 1.10
CA ASP A 92 10.98 6.43 1.53
C ASP A 92 11.29 7.41 0.39
N SER A 93 11.11 8.69 0.66
CA SER A 93 11.40 9.76 -0.30
C SER A 93 12.91 9.95 -0.58
N THR A 94 13.79 9.28 0.16
CA THR A 94 15.24 9.35 -0.02
C THR A 94 15.82 8.18 -0.82
N LEU A 95 15.00 7.44 -1.53
CA LEU A 95 15.37 6.31 -2.37
C LEU A 95 15.93 5.09 -1.60
N ARG A 96 15.70 5.00 -0.29
CA ARG A 96 16.03 3.83 0.50
C ARG A 96 15.02 2.70 0.37
N SER A 97 13.93 2.95 -0.30
CA SER A 97 12.86 1.98 -0.54
C SER A 97 13.19 1.06 -1.72
N HIS A 98 12.37 0.05 -1.91
CA HIS A 98 12.52 -0.94 -2.98
C HIS A 98 11.71 -0.58 -4.24
N TYR A 99 11.61 0.72 -4.55
CA TYR A 99 10.99 1.16 -5.80
C TYR A 99 11.83 0.73 -7.01
N PRO A 100 11.27 0.19 -8.09
CA PRO A 100 9.83 -0.01 -8.33
C PRO A 100 9.30 -1.41 -7.93
N VAL A 101 10.09 -2.22 -7.23
CA VAL A 101 9.76 -3.62 -6.94
C VAL A 101 8.40 -3.76 -6.26
N GLU A 102 8.15 -2.98 -5.20
CA GLU A 102 6.89 -3.06 -4.47
C GLU A 102 5.70 -2.61 -5.32
N ILE A 103 5.89 -1.58 -6.14
CA ILE A 103 4.85 -1.09 -7.06
C ILE A 103 4.52 -2.16 -8.10
N ASP A 104 5.53 -2.82 -8.65
CA ASP A 104 5.33 -3.87 -9.64
C ASP A 104 4.53 -5.04 -9.06
N VAL A 105 4.85 -5.46 -7.82
CA VAL A 105 4.12 -6.52 -7.13
C VAL A 105 2.66 -6.12 -6.88
N ILE A 106 2.41 -4.90 -6.43
CA ILE A 106 1.06 -4.40 -6.21
C ILE A 106 0.26 -4.42 -7.53
N ASN A 107 0.87 -3.96 -8.61
CA ASN A 107 0.23 -3.95 -9.92
C ASN A 107 -0.09 -5.37 -10.41
N GLU A 108 0.83 -6.31 -10.25
CA GLU A 108 0.64 -7.70 -10.65
C GLU A 108 -0.48 -8.39 -9.85
N ASP A 109 -0.50 -8.22 -8.55
CA ASP A 109 -1.38 -8.97 -7.65
C ASP A 109 -2.73 -8.30 -7.40
N LEU A 110 -2.81 -6.98 -7.47
CA LEU A 110 -4.02 -6.21 -7.16
C LEU A 110 -4.60 -5.44 -8.35
N GLY A 111 -3.83 -5.27 -9.41
CA GLY A 111 -4.29 -4.52 -10.59
C GLY A 111 -5.32 -5.25 -11.45
N GLY A 112 -5.56 -6.53 -11.23
CA GLY A 112 -6.46 -7.34 -12.04
C GLY A 112 -5.93 -7.61 -13.44
N ALA A 113 -6.80 -8.03 -14.36
CA ALA A 113 -6.42 -8.42 -15.71
C ALA A 113 -5.93 -7.25 -16.57
N THR A 114 -6.42 -6.04 -16.30
CA THR A 114 -6.11 -4.83 -17.07
C THR A 114 -5.13 -3.88 -16.38
N GLY A 115 -4.74 -4.20 -15.15
CA GLY A 115 -3.92 -3.30 -14.32
C GLY A 115 -4.72 -2.14 -13.75
N PHE A 116 -4.00 -1.18 -13.16
CA PHE A 116 -4.59 0.05 -12.65
C PHE A 116 -4.76 1.08 -13.77
N ASP A 117 -5.76 1.96 -13.63
CA ASP A 117 -6.02 3.01 -14.60
C ASP A 117 -4.89 4.06 -14.63
N ALA A 118 -4.28 4.33 -13.48
CA ALA A 118 -3.20 5.31 -13.38
C ALA A 118 -2.29 5.00 -12.18
N HIS A 119 -1.02 5.41 -12.32
CA HIS A 119 -0.03 5.40 -11.25
C HIS A 119 0.51 6.81 -11.07
N PHE A 120 0.63 7.25 -9.82
CA PHE A 120 1.21 8.54 -9.48
C PHE A 120 2.45 8.33 -8.62
N LEU A 121 3.55 8.96 -8.99
CA LEU A 121 4.79 8.94 -8.22
C LEU A 121 5.05 10.33 -7.66
N ILE A 122 5.11 10.44 -6.33
CA ILE A 122 5.32 11.72 -5.63
C ILE A 122 6.53 11.58 -4.71
N PRO A 123 7.76 11.68 -5.25
CA PRO A 123 8.98 11.42 -4.48
C PRO A 123 9.48 12.68 -3.75
N ALA A 124 8.63 13.32 -2.98
CA ALA A 124 8.95 14.58 -2.31
C ALA A 124 8.39 14.63 -0.90
N PHE A 125 9.12 15.32 -0.02
CA PHE A 125 8.66 15.68 1.31
C PHE A 125 9.16 17.08 1.62
N PHE A 126 8.41 18.08 1.19
CA PHE A 126 8.83 19.49 1.24
C PHE A 126 9.03 19.99 2.67
N GLU A 127 8.18 19.62 3.61
CA GLU A 127 8.28 19.98 5.02
C GLU A 127 9.57 19.47 5.66
N GLY A 128 10.08 18.32 5.20
CA GLY A 128 11.35 17.76 5.62
C GLY A 128 12.55 18.19 4.78
N GLY A 129 12.34 19.11 3.84
CA GLY A 129 13.39 19.59 2.94
C GLY A 129 13.84 18.55 1.91
N ARG A 130 13.07 17.48 1.71
CA ARG A 130 13.41 16.41 0.77
C ARG A 130 12.73 16.66 -0.56
N VAL A 131 13.55 16.84 -1.58
CA VAL A 131 13.10 17.03 -2.97
C VAL A 131 13.90 16.09 -3.87
N LEU A 132 13.29 15.69 -4.96
CA LEU A 132 13.98 14.95 -6.00
C LEU A 132 14.29 15.92 -7.14
N ALA A 133 15.58 16.10 -7.43
CA ALA A 133 16.03 16.85 -8.59
C ALA A 133 16.26 15.87 -9.74
N VAL A 134 15.54 16.05 -10.83
CA VAL A 134 15.79 15.30 -12.06
C VAL A 134 16.75 16.10 -12.92
N ALA A 135 17.96 15.59 -13.11
CA ALA A 135 18.89 16.15 -14.07
C ALA A 135 18.45 15.69 -15.46
N SER A 136 18.02 16.64 -16.32
CA SER A 136 17.82 16.31 -17.72
C SER A 136 19.19 16.24 -18.38
N SER A 137 19.56 15.07 -18.86
CA SER A 137 20.70 14.97 -19.79
C SER A 137 20.25 15.48 -21.15
N THR A 138 20.80 16.57 -21.54
CA THR A 138 20.69 17.03 -22.94
C THR A 138 21.52 16.17 -23.85
#